data_0f1ecaa6c97d544675ec2c04dbd2638f
#
_entry.id   0f1ecaa6c97d544675ec2c04dbd2638f
#
_cell.length_a   1.000
_cell.length_b   1.000
_cell.length_c   1.000
_cell.angle_alpha   90.00
_cell.angle_beta   90.00
_cell.angle_gamma   90.00
#
_symmetry.space_group_name_H-M   'P 1'
#
loop_
_entity.id
_entity.type
_entity.pdbx_description
1 polymer ?
#
loop_
_entity_poly.entity_id
_entity_poly.type
_entity_poly.pdbx_seq_one_letter_code
_entity_poly.pdbx_strand_id
1 'polypeptide(L)'
;MNSALRSTALLALGCGVLLAAAARAEEEALQPPAFFVANWNVENLYDTVDDPDNPGDDEFLPNNPTTRWTQVRYETKLDNLAQVIAAMNGGAGPDLLGIEEVENADVLRDLADRLKNKRYGIVHVDSPDFRGIDTALLFNRAQFTLQEFHAYKVPLKWERSTRDILHAVLEDRDGGNLHALVNHWPSRGGGPETQYDRFAAARVLAGAIARIYRREPAARILILGDFNDTPTDRSIREILDVESFPSPSGAYDPAKIYNLASGRAKQGLGSFFHEYDGNVEWRMYDQIMASGTLLQGRGGRPTTVALWVDKPAFMVEEHGRDKGAPVPTFENQEDYLGGYSDHFPVGARFACEAEAQAEPAVRPAGIPAPKPAGKRTAPAAQPPARPGDRDPVFW
;
A
#
# COMPACT_ATOMS: atom_id res chain seq x y z
N MET A 1 -4.10 -69.12 7.64
CA MET A 1 -3.27 -68.14 8.40
C MET A 1 -2.96 -66.82 7.63
N ASN A 2 -3.54 -66.51 6.48
CA ASN A 2 -3.13 -65.35 5.67
C ASN A 2 -4.14 -64.18 5.59
N SER A 3 -5.30 -64.25 6.25
CA SER A 3 -6.30 -63.14 6.20
C SER A 3 -6.17 -62.12 7.38
N ALA A 4 -5.75 -62.59 8.54
CA ALA A 4 -5.59 -61.75 9.73
C ALA A 4 -4.38 -60.79 9.65
N LEU A 5 -3.30 -61.17 8.99
CA LEU A 5 -2.11 -60.36 8.80
C LEU A 5 -2.32 -59.21 7.77
N ARG A 6 -3.23 -59.38 6.81
CA ARG A 6 -3.54 -58.30 5.85
C ARG A 6 -4.46 -57.19 6.45
N SER A 7 -5.35 -57.56 7.38
CA SER A 7 -6.24 -56.59 8.02
C SER A 7 -5.50 -55.69 9.01
N THR A 8 -4.52 -56.22 9.77
CA THR A 8 -3.70 -55.42 10.67
C THR A 8 -2.75 -54.47 9.97
N ALA A 9 -2.20 -54.82 8.80
CA ALA A 9 -1.34 -53.96 8.00
C ALA A 9 -2.12 -52.77 7.40
N LEU A 10 -3.35 -52.98 6.94
CA LEU A 10 -4.23 -51.91 6.43
C LEU A 10 -4.70 -50.94 7.52
N LEU A 11 -4.97 -51.41 8.73
CA LEU A 11 -5.33 -50.54 9.86
C LEU A 11 -4.14 -49.69 10.34
N ALA A 12 -2.94 -50.25 10.36
CA ALA A 12 -1.73 -49.52 10.75
C ALA A 12 -1.34 -48.45 9.69
N LEU A 13 -1.54 -48.72 8.41
CA LEU A 13 -1.32 -47.73 7.34
C LEU A 13 -2.38 -46.60 7.40
N GLY A 14 -3.64 -46.91 7.68
CA GLY A 14 -4.71 -45.91 7.79
C GLY A 14 -4.53 -44.99 9.01
N CYS A 15 -4.14 -45.51 10.17
CA CYS A 15 -3.80 -44.70 11.35
C CYS A 15 -2.56 -43.82 11.14
N GLY A 16 -1.54 -44.32 10.46
CA GLY A 16 -0.33 -43.53 10.13
C GLY A 16 -0.61 -42.35 9.21
N VAL A 17 -1.47 -42.55 8.20
CA VAL A 17 -1.87 -41.48 7.27
C VAL A 17 -2.78 -40.44 7.96
N LEU A 18 -3.69 -40.87 8.85
CA LEU A 18 -4.54 -39.96 9.61
C LEU A 18 -3.75 -39.16 10.65
N LEU A 19 -2.77 -39.77 11.35
CA LEU A 19 -1.88 -39.08 12.25
C LEU A 19 -0.95 -38.09 11.54
N ALA A 20 -0.44 -38.45 10.37
CA ALA A 20 0.36 -37.54 9.56
C ALA A 20 -0.46 -36.39 8.98
N ALA A 21 -1.72 -36.64 8.61
CA ALA A 21 -2.64 -35.58 8.14
C ALA A 21 -3.06 -34.66 9.30
N ALA A 22 -3.30 -35.19 10.50
CA ALA A 22 -3.62 -34.40 11.69
C ALA A 22 -2.40 -33.56 12.14
N ALA A 23 -1.19 -34.13 12.14
CA ALA A 23 0.04 -33.39 12.46
C ALA A 23 0.33 -32.29 11.44
N ARG A 24 0.04 -32.54 10.15
CA ARG A 24 0.18 -31.55 9.08
C ARG A 24 -0.87 -30.43 9.20
N ALA A 25 -2.11 -30.77 9.58
CA ALA A 25 -3.17 -29.79 9.84
C ALA A 25 -2.88 -28.94 11.10
N GLU A 26 -2.30 -29.53 12.16
CA GLU A 26 -1.80 -28.79 13.33
C GLU A 26 -0.58 -27.91 12.98
N GLU A 27 0.30 -28.38 12.11
CA GLU A 27 1.45 -27.63 11.64
C GLU A 27 1.04 -26.48 10.71
N GLU A 28 0.01 -26.66 9.84
CA GLU A 28 -0.61 -25.61 9.05
C GLU A 28 -1.37 -24.60 9.92
N ALA A 29 -2.03 -25.02 10.98
CA ALA A 29 -2.72 -24.15 11.93
C ALA A 29 -1.77 -23.30 12.79
N LEU A 30 -0.50 -23.70 12.92
CA LEU A 30 0.54 -22.99 13.69
C LEU A 30 1.37 -22.01 12.81
N GLN A 31 1.10 -21.95 11.49
CA GLN A 31 1.78 -21.00 10.61
C GLN A 31 1.01 -19.68 10.59
N PRO A 32 1.68 -18.53 10.75
CA PRO A 32 1.01 -17.24 10.54
C PRO A 32 0.49 -17.21 9.10
N PRO A 33 -0.77 -16.76 8.88
CA PRO A 33 -1.32 -16.68 7.56
C PRO A 33 -0.45 -15.79 6.67
N ALA A 34 -0.22 -16.22 5.45
CA ALA A 34 0.39 -15.37 4.45
C ALA A 34 -0.49 -14.13 4.23
N PHE A 35 0.12 -12.95 4.13
CA PHE A 35 -0.59 -11.74 3.77
C PHE A 35 0.19 -10.95 2.72
N PHE A 36 -0.55 -10.28 1.87
CA PHE A 36 -0.03 -9.43 0.82
C PHE A 36 -0.24 -7.97 1.16
N VAL A 37 0.85 -7.21 1.12
CA VAL A 37 0.87 -5.78 1.37
C VAL A 37 1.16 -5.06 0.07
N ALA A 38 0.44 -3.97 -0.19
CA ALA A 38 0.76 -3.04 -1.27
C ALA A 38 0.85 -1.61 -0.74
N ASN A 39 1.52 -0.76 -1.49
CA ASN A 39 1.53 0.67 -1.34
C ASN A 39 1.37 1.34 -2.69
N TRP A 40 0.56 2.38 -2.78
CA TRP A 40 0.32 3.09 -4.03
C TRP A 40 -0.06 4.55 -3.83
N ASN A 41 0.76 5.46 -4.34
CA ASN A 41 0.35 6.83 -4.58
C ASN A 41 -0.60 6.83 -5.79
N VAL A 42 -1.84 7.28 -5.59
CA VAL A 42 -2.92 7.19 -6.59
C VAL A 42 -3.07 8.44 -7.43
N GLU A 43 -2.17 9.40 -7.33
CA GLU A 43 -2.20 10.64 -8.08
C GLU A 43 -3.53 11.38 -7.95
N ASN A 44 -3.72 12.12 -6.85
CA ASN A 44 -4.82 13.07 -6.67
C ASN A 44 -6.23 12.47 -6.80
N LEU A 45 -6.64 11.62 -5.86
CA LEU A 45 -8.02 11.15 -5.77
C LEU A 45 -8.88 12.14 -4.99
N TYR A 46 -9.50 13.08 -5.70
CA TYR A 46 -10.49 14.03 -5.18
C TYR A 46 -11.90 13.64 -5.59
N ASP A 47 -12.89 14.03 -4.80
CA ASP A 47 -14.28 13.99 -5.25
C ASP A 47 -14.63 15.25 -6.09
N THR A 48 -15.90 15.58 -6.24
CA THR A 48 -16.35 16.71 -7.07
C THR A 48 -17.07 17.78 -6.24
N VAL A 49 -16.92 17.70 -4.91
CA VAL A 49 -17.61 18.57 -3.94
C VAL A 49 -16.58 19.52 -3.34
N ASP A 50 -16.81 20.82 -3.48
CA ASP A 50 -15.99 21.87 -2.90
C ASP A 50 -15.96 21.78 -1.37
N ASP A 51 -14.75 21.67 -0.77
CA ASP A 51 -14.52 21.86 0.66
C ASP A 51 -14.07 23.30 0.93
N PRO A 52 -14.97 24.18 1.38
CA PRO A 52 -14.66 25.61 1.55
C PRO A 52 -13.57 25.90 2.58
N ASP A 53 -13.21 24.91 3.41
CA ASP A 53 -12.13 25.02 4.39
C ASP A 53 -10.76 24.60 3.82
N ASN A 54 -10.75 24.05 2.59
CA ASN A 54 -9.56 23.55 1.90
C ASN A 54 -9.48 24.05 0.45
N PRO A 55 -8.94 25.22 0.19
CA PRO A 55 -8.84 25.76 -1.17
C PRO A 55 -7.89 24.94 -2.10
N GLY A 56 -7.24 23.89 -1.60
CA GLY A 56 -6.40 23.02 -2.40
C GLY A 56 -7.17 22.06 -3.32
N ASP A 57 -8.46 21.83 -3.06
CA ASP A 57 -9.35 21.02 -3.90
C ASP A 57 -10.02 21.82 -5.03
N ASP A 58 -9.99 23.16 -4.99
CA ASP A 58 -10.52 24.03 -6.05
C ASP A 58 -10.05 23.63 -7.46
N GLU A 59 -8.85 23.05 -7.55
CA GLU A 59 -8.29 22.56 -8.81
C GLU A 59 -9.06 21.34 -9.34
N PHE A 60 -9.68 20.54 -8.46
CA PHE A 60 -10.40 19.31 -8.78
C PHE A 60 -11.93 19.47 -8.75
N LEU A 61 -12.43 20.64 -9.14
CA LEU A 61 -13.88 20.89 -9.24
C LEU A 61 -14.40 20.81 -10.68
N PRO A 62 -15.69 20.49 -10.89
CA PRO A 62 -16.29 20.39 -12.21
C PRO A 62 -16.25 21.68 -13.04
N ASN A 63 -16.23 22.84 -12.35
CA ASN A 63 -16.17 24.17 -12.94
C ASN A 63 -14.76 24.73 -13.12
N ASN A 64 -13.73 24.04 -12.64
CA ASN A 64 -12.34 24.43 -12.88
C ASN A 64 -12.05 24.42 -14.40
N PRO A 65 -11.50 25.49 -14.98
CA PRO A 65 -11.33 25.60 -16.43
C PRO A 65 -10.25 24.65 -16.99
N THR A 66 -9.30 24.24 -16.16
CA THR A 66 -8.16 23.40 -16.53
C THR A 66 -8.50 21.92 -16.35
N THR A 67 -8.69 21.47 -15.13
CA THR A 67 -8.91 20.07 -14.82
C THR A 67 -10.29 19.58 -15.21
N ARG A 68 -11.34 20.44 -15.09
CA ARG A 68 -12.74 20.09 -15.35
C ARG A 68 -13.10 18.75 -14.72
N TRP A 69 -12.83 18.60 -13.40
CA TRP A 69 -12.97 17.36 -12.67
C TRP A 69 -14.44 17.00 -12.46
N THR A 70 -15.07 16.48 -13.51
CA THR A 70 -16.49 16.12 -13.50
C THR A 70 -16.72 14.77 -12.81
N GLN A 71 -17.97 14.52 -12.40
CA GLN A 71 -18.38 13.23 -11.84
C GLN A 71 -17.98 12.02 -12.72
N VAL A 72 -18.03 12.19 -14.05
CA VAL A 72 -17.60 11.12 -14.98
C VAL A 72 -16.11 10.85 -14.87
N ARG A 73 -15.26 11.90 -14.71
CA ARG A 73 -13.82 11.74 -14.53
C ARG A 73 -13.49 11.10 -13.19
N TYR A 74 -14.15 11.54 -12.13
CA TYR A 74 -14.03 10.95 -10.80
C TYR A 74 -14.38 9.45 -10.80
N GLU A 75 -15.53 9.07 -11.35
CA GLU A 75 -15.94 7.66 -11.44
C GLU A 75 -14.98 6.83 -12.31
N THR A 76 -14.49 7.41 -13.41
CA THR A 76 -13.47 6.75 -14.25
C THR A 76 -12.19 6.51 -13.47
N LYS A 77 -11.72 7.50 -12.69
CA LYS A 77 -10.55 7.36 -11.82
C LYS A 77 -10.76 6.23 -10.81
N LEU A 78 -11.88 6.21 -10.11
CA LEU A 78 -12.20 5.16 -9.14
C LEU A 78 -12.25 3.76 -9.78
N ASP A 79 -12.85 3.63 -10.97
CA ASP A 79 -12.91 2.35 -11.68
C ASP A 79 -11.51 1.87 -12.11
N ASN A 80 -10.66 2.80 -12.58
CA ASN A 80 -9.28 2.53 -12.94
C ASN A 80 -8.45 2.09 -11.73
N LEU A 81 -8.54 2.81 -10.61
CA LEU A 81 -7.85 2.44 -9.38
C LEU A 81 -8.32 1.07 -8.87
N ALA A 82 -9.62 0.83 -8.86
CA ALA A 82 -10.18 -0.45 -8.45
C ALA A 82 -9.72 -1.60 -9.35
N GLN A 83 -9.58 -1.39 -10.66
CA GLN A 83 -9.05 -2.36 -11.60
C GLN A 83 -7.63 -2.78 -11.25
N VAL A 84 -6.74 -1.82 -10.97
CA VAL A 84 -5.34 -2.08 -10.59
C VAL A 84 -5.30 -2.83 -9.25
N ILE A 85 -5.98 -2.33 -8.22
CA ILE A 85 -5.98 -2.93 -6.88
C ILE A 85 -6.53 -4.36 -6.92
N ALA A 86 -7.62 -4.58 -7.66
CA ALA A 86 -8.22 -5.91 -7.78
C ALA A 86 -7.33 -6.91 -8.54
N ALA A 87 -6.47 -6.43 -9.44
CA ALA A 87 -5.53 -7.28 -10.18
C ALA A 87 -4.32 -7.72 -9.35
N MET A 88 -3.97 -6.97 -8.29
CA MET A 88 -2.84 -7.30 -7.42
C MET A 88 -2.97 -8.70 -6.81
N ASN A 89 -1.83 -9.31 -6.44
CA ASN A 89 -1.78 -10.62 -5.79
C ASN A 89 -2.53 -11.72 -6.58
N GLY A 90 -2.34 -11.73 -7.90
CA GLY A 90 -2.99 -12.72 -8.79
C GLY A 90 -4.51 -12.61 -8.85
N GLY A 91 -5.07 -11.43 -8.60
CA GLY A 91 -6.51 -11.15 -8.60
C GLY A 91 -7.18 -11.26 -7.23
N ALA A 92 -6.41 -11.58 -6.18
CA ALA A 92 -6.93 -11.62 -4.81
C ALA A 92 -7.00 -10.23 -4.14
N GLY A 93 -6.28 -9.25 -4.67
CA GLY A 93 -6.10 -7.93 -4.06
C GLY A 93 -5.21 -7.95 -2.81
N PRO A 94 -4.79 -6.79 -2.30
CA PRO A 94 -3.95 -6.68 -1.12
C PRO A 94 -4.74 -6.99 0.16
N ASP A 95 -4.03 -7.47 1.20
CA ASP A 95 -4.58 -7.60 2.56
C ASP A 95 -4.38 -6.33 3.36
N LEU A 96 -3.31 -5.60 3.05
CA LEU A 96 -3.03 -4.24 3.51
C LEU A 96 -2.64 -3.39 2.30
N LEU A 97 -3.23 -2.20 2.19
CA LEU A 97 -2.92 -1.23 1.15
C LEU A 97 -2.69 0.14 1.79
N GLY A 98 -1.43 0.59 1.80
CA GLY A 98 -1.10 2.00 1.99
C GLY A 98 -1.48 2.76 0.72
N ILE A 99 -2.11 3.91 0.90
CA ILE A 99 -2.58 4.72 -0.22
C ILE A 99 -2.32 6.19 0.08
N GLU A 100 -1.81 6.91 -0.90
CA GLU A 100 -1.44 8.32 -0.80
C GLU A 100 -2.18 9.14 -1.85
N GLU A 101 -2.28 10.44 -1.60
CA GLU A 101 -2.97 11.44 -2.43
C GLU A 101 -4.48 11.19 -2.52
N VAL A 102 -5.08 10.91 -1.39
CA VAL A 102 -6.53 10.81 -1.23
C VAL A 102 -7.04 12.03 -0.48
N GLU A 103 -8.14 12.60 -0.92
CA GLU A 103 -8.68 13.82 -0.35
C GLU A 103 -9.32 13.60 1.03
N ASN A 104 -10.21 12.63 1.14
CA ASN A 104 -11.05 12.47 2.32
C ASN A 104 -11.53 11.03 2.51
N ALA A 105 -12.31 10.80 3.58
CA ALA A 105 -12.86 9.48 3.88
C ALA A 105 -13.93 9.02 2.87
N ASP A 106 -14.61 9.93 2.18
CA ASP A 106 -15.68 9.58 1.25
C ASP A 106 -15.12 9.00 -0.05
N VAL A 107 -14.04 9.57 -0.59
CA VAL A 107 -13.35 8.99 -1.77
C VAL A 107 -12.80 7.60 -1.47
N LEU A 108 -12.36 7.36 -0.23
CA LEU A 108 -11.88 6.04 0.20
C LEU A 108 -13.01 5.02 0.32
N ARG A 109 -14.21 5.43 0.77
CA ARG A 109 -15.41 4.58 0.80
C ARG A 109 -15.85 4.22 -0.61
N ASP A 110 -15.91 5.22 -1.50
CA ASP A 110 -16.27 5.03 -2.90
C ASP A 110 -15.32 4.07 -3.61
N LEU A 111 -14.02 4.16 -3.33
CA LEU A 111 -13.02 3.22 -3.83
C LEU A 111 -13.21 1.82 -3.24
N ALA A 112 -13.36 1.71 -1.92
CA ALA A 112 -13.53 0.42 -1.23
C ALA A 112 -14.81 -0.30 -1.69
N ASP A 113 -15.88 0.43 -1.99
CA ASP A 113 -17.12 -0.12 -2.51
C ASP A 113 -17.01 -0.73 -3.91
N ARG A 114 -15.98 -0.34 -4.67
CA ARG A 114 -15.66 -0.95 -5.97
C ARG A 114 -14.84 -2.23 -5.84
N LEU A 115 -14.13 -2.41 -4.72
CA LEU A 115 -13.26 -3.56 -4.46
C LEU A 115 -14.07 -4.76 -3.96
N LYS A 116 -14.55 -5.62 -4.87
CA LYS A 116 -15.45 -6.74 -4.55
C LYS A 116 -14.74 -8.01 -4.05
N ASN A 117 -13.43 -8.10 -4.20
CA ASN A 117 -12.64 -9.26 -3.83
C ASN A 117 -12.38 -9.38 -2.32
N LYS A 118 -12.45 -8.27 -1.57
CA LYS A 118 -12.29 -8.23 -0.11
C LYS A 118 -13.21 -7.21 0.54
N ARG A 119 -13.44 -7.36 1.84
CA ARG A 119 -14.12 -6.35 2.66
C ARG A 119 -13.05 -5.55 3.39
N TYR A 120 -12.85 -4.33 2.94
CA TYR A 120 -11.85 -3.45 3.55
C TYR A 120 -12.42 -2.67 4.73
N GLY A 121 -11.59 -2.54 5.78
CA GLY A 121 -11.68 -1.46 6.75
C GLY A 121 -10.78 -0.33 6.30
N ILE A 122 -11.08 0.89 6.71
CA ILE A 122 -10.39 2.12 6.33
C ILE A 122 -9.85 2.77 7.59
N VAL A 123 -8.59 3.21 7.56
CA VAL A 123 -8.00 4.11 8.56
C VAL A 123 -7.54 5.36 7.83
N HIS A 124 -8.09 6.48 8.20
CA HIS A 124 -7.81 7.78 7.60
C HIS A 124 -7.89 8.88 8.66
N VAL A 125 -7.06 9.90 8.52
CA VAL A 125 -7.07 11.11 9.34
C VAL A 125 -6.75 12.27 8.43
N ASP A 126 -7.58 13.31 8.45
CA ASP A 126 -7.31 14.56 7.72
C ASP A 126 -6.02 15.18 8.23
N SER A 127 -5.09 15.46 7.36
CA SER A 127 -3.81 16.09 7.64
C SER A 127 -3.85 17.59 7.30
N PRO A 128 -2.92 18.37 7.83
CA PRO A 128 -2.90 19.80 7.54
C PRO A 128 -2.25 20.16 6.20
N ASP A 129 -2.16 19.24 5.25
CA ASP A 129 -1.59 19.51 3.92
C ASP A 129 -2.42 20.57 3.18
N PHE A 130 -1.75 21.56 2.57
CA PHE A 130 -2.43 22.68 1.90
C PHE A 130 -3.17 22.25 0.62
N ARG A 131 -2.83 21.12 0.03
CA ARG A 131 -3.55 20.53 -1.10
C ARG A 131 -4.79 19.76 -0.65
N GLY A 132 -4.93 19.49 0.66
CA GLY A 132 -6.00 18.65 1.20
C GLY A 132 -5.88 17.19 0.80
N ILE A 133 -4.67 16.69 0.64
CA ILE A 133 -4.41 15.27 0.38
C ILE A 133 -3.82 14.59 1.59
N ASP A 134 -4.18 13.33 1.76
CA ASP A 134 -3.86 12.53 2.92
C ASP A 134 -3.20 11.21 2.58
N THR A 135 -2.83 10.50 3.65
CA THR A 135 -2.46 9.10 3.63
C THR A 135 -3.56 8.26 4.28
N ALA A 136 -3.79 7.05 3.77
CA ALA A 136 -4.75 6.13 4.34
C ALA A 136 -4.23 4.70 4.34
N LEU A 137 -4.87 3.84 5.13
CA LEU A 137 -4.64 2.41 5.15
C LEU A 137 -5.97 1.67 4.94
N LEU A 138 -6.04 0.85 3.91
CA LEU A 138 -7.10 -0.13 3.73
C LEU A 138 -6.61 -1.49 4.24
N PHE A 139 -7.42 -2.18 5.04
CA PHE A 139 -7.08 -3.49 5.59
C PHE A 139 -8.19 -4.52 5.39
N ASN A 140 -7.83 -5.74 5.06
CA ASN A 140 -8.76 -6.85 4.92
C ASN A 140 -9.37 -7.24 6.27
N ARG A 141 -10.63 -6.91 6.51
CA ARG A 141 -11.36 -7.20 7.75
C ARG A 141 -11.51 -8.70 8.05
N ALA A 142 -11.22 -9.56 7.08
CA ALA A 142 -11.18 -10.99 7.31
C ALA A 142 -9.86 -11.46 7.94
N GLN A 143 -8.79 -10.65 7.88
CA GLN A 143 -7.46 -11.00 8.43
C GLN A 143 -7.04 -10.11 9.59
N PHE A 144 -7.51 -8.86 9.63
CA PHE A 144 -7.07 -7.86 10.59
C PHE A 144 -8.25 -7.18 11.29
N THR A 145 -8.03 -6.81 12.55
CA THR A 145 -8.92 -5.97 13.35
C THR A 145 -8.15 -4.73 13.80
N LEU A 146 -8.69 -3.54 13.55
CA LEU A 146 -8.08 -2.30 14.03
C LEU A 146 -8.24 -2.19 15.54
N GLN A 147 -7.13 -1.94 16.25
CA GLN A 147 -7.08 -1.76 17.70
C GLN A 147 -6.99 -0.27 18.08
N GLU A 148 -6.05 0.44 17.47
CA GLU A 148 -5.86 1.88 17.67
C GLU A 148 -5.18 2.51 16.44
N PHE A 149 -5.25 3.84 16.32
CA PHE A 149 -4.52 4.58 15.30
C PHE A 149 -4.09 5.97 15.83
N HIS A 150 -3.07 6.52 15.19
CA HIS A 150 -2.50 7.84 15.49
C HIS A 150 -2.07 8.53 14.21
N ALA A 151 -2.05 9.87 14.22
CA ALA A 151 -1.41 10.67 13.19
C ALA A 151 -0.25 11.46 13.82
N TYR A 152 0.93 11.35 13.22
CA TYR A 152 2.11 12.09 13.68
C TYR A 152 2.36 13.27 12.75
N LYS A 153 2.17 14.49 13.30
CA LYS A 153 2.41 15.72 12.57
C LYS A 153 3.88 15.87 12.20
N VAL A 154 4.13 16.25 10.96
CA VAL A 154 5.47 16.55 10.43
C VAL A 154 5.69 18.05 10.45
N PRO A 155 6.46 18.61 11.41
CA PRO A 155 6.71 20.04 11.49
C PRO A 155 7.69 20.47 10.40
N LEU A 156 7.25 21.31 9.49
CA LEU A 156 8.08 21.95 8.50
C LEU A 156 8.50 23.35 8.94
N LYS A 157 9.55 23.87 8.31
CA LYS A 157 9.97 25.27 8.54
C LYS A 157 8.93 26.24 7.99
N TRP A 158 8.89 27.46 8.58
CA TRP A 158 8.03 28.57 8.17
C TRP A 158 6.53 28.22 8.20
N GLU A 159 6.13 27.42 9.20
CA GLU A 159 4.71 27.04 9.41
C GLU A 159 4.04 26.38 8.19
N ARG A 160 4.86 25.84 7.27
CA ARG A 160 4.31 25.03 6.17
C ARG A 160 3.75 23.73 6.71
N SER A 161 2.66 23.32 6.12
CA SER A 161 1.99 22.06 6.42
C SER A 161 2.33 20.98 5.39
N THR A 162 2.16 19.73 5.77
CA THR A 162 2.28 18.55 4.92
C THR A 162 1.50 17.40 5.55
N ARG A 163 1.41 16.27 4.84
CA ARG A 163 0.73 15.06 5.30
C ARG A 163 1.31 14.57 6.61
N ASP A 164 0.42 14.13 7.47
CA ASP A 164 0.77 13.44 8.71
C ASP A 164 1.23 12.00 8.39
N ILE A 165 2.02 11.40 9.28
CA ILE A 165 2.35 9.98 9.21
C ILE A 165 1.26 9.21 9.94
N LEU A 166 0.48 8.42 9.20
CA LEU A 166 -0.58 7.60 9.74
C LEU A 166 0.01 6.32 10.37
N HIS A 167 -0.38 6.02 11.60
CA HIS A 167 0.00 4.80 12.31
C HIS A 167 -1.25 4.06 12.75
N ALA A 168 -1.44 2.86 12.27
CA ALA A 168 -2.49 1.93 12.70
C ALA A 168 -1.89 0.73 13.43
N VAL A 169 -2.52 0.30 14.52
CA VAL A 169 -2.23 -0.96 15.20
C VAL A 169 -3.33 -1.94 14.84
N LEU A 170 -2.95 -2.99 14.14
CA LEU A 170 -3.84 -4.03 13.65
C LEU A 170 -3.55 -5.34 14.41
N GLU A 171 -4.58 -5.98 14.93
CA GLU A 171 -4.49 -7.34 15.44
C GLU A 171 -4.77 -8.33 14.31
N ASP A 172 -3.85 -9.27 14.07
CA ASP A 172 -4.09 -10.35 13.14
C ASP A 172 -4.90 -11.51 13.77
N ARG A 173 -5.29 -12.49 12.95
CA ARG A 173 -6.11 -13.63 13.40
C ARG A 173 -5.50 -14.44 14.56
N ASP A 174 -4.19 -14.38 14.74
CA ASP A 174 -3.48 -15.10 15.79
C ASP A 174 -3.31 -14.26 17.06
N GLY A 175 -3.95 -13.08 17.12
CA GLY A 175 -3.94 -12.19 18.29
C GLY A 175 -2.64 -11.38 18.44
N GLY A 176 -1.83 -11.27 17.40
CA GLY A 176 -0.60 -10.47 17.46
C GLY A 176 -0.74 -9.12 16.78
N ASN A 177 -0.19 -8.09 17.41
CA ASN A 177 -0.20 -6.75 16.86
C ASN A 177 0.76 -6.59 15.67
N LEU A 178 0.32 -5.84 14.66
CA LEU A 178 1.10 -5.33 13.57
C LEU A 178 0.95 -3.81 13.54
N HIS A 179 2.06 -3.10 13.69
CA HIS A 179 2.10 -1.65 13.56
C HIS A 179 2.33 -1.29 12.09
N ALA A 180 1.33 -0.70 11.44
CA ALA A 180 1.43 -0.21 10.07
C ALA A 180 1.56 1.32 10.07
N LEU A 181 2.62 1.85 9.45
CA LEU A 181 2.86 3.29 9.32
C LEU A 181 2.84 3.67 7.84
N VAL A 182 1.88 4.52 7.44
CA VAL A 182 1.75 5.01 6.06
C VAL A 182 2.30 6.42 5.98
N ASN A 183 3.11 6.69 4.94
CA ASN A 183 3.88 7.90 4.77
C ASN A 183 3.66 8.49 3.38
N HIS A 184 3.56 9.81 3.29
CA HIS A 184 3.77 10.54 2.05
C HIS A 184 4.63 11.76 2.34
N TRP A 185 5.91 11.66 2.03
CA TRP A 185 6.88 12.72 2.35
C TRP A 185 6.84 13.86 1.33
N PRO A 186 7.31 15.07 1.71
CA PRO A 186 7.37 16.22 0.80
C PRO A 186 8.13 15.94 -0.50
N SER A 187 7.53 16.34 -1.63
CA SER A 187 8.08 16.08 -2.95
C SER A 187 9.40 16.82 -3.20
N ARG A 188 10.09 16.44 -4.29
CA ARG A 188 11.31 17.11 -4.75
C ARG A 188 11.04 18.35 -5.61
N GLY A 189 9.79 18.60 -5.99
CA GLY A 189 9.38 19.66 -6.93
C GLY A 189 9.79 21.07 -6.51
N GLY A 190 9.98 21.33 -5.21
CA GLY A 190 10.48 22.62 -4.70
C GLY A 190 12.02 22.81 -4.76
N GLY A 191 12.74 21.91 -5.43
CA GLY A 191 14.20 21.97 -5.56
C GLY A 191 14.99 21.36 -4.41
N PRO A 192 16.32 21.55 -4.35
CA PRO A 192 17.20 20.86 -3.40
C PRO A 192 16.87 21.10 -1.92
N GLU A 193 16.29 22.25 -1.59
CA GLU A 193 15.94 22.61 -0.20
C GLU A 193 14.86 21.71 0.39
N THR A 194 14.01 21.08 -0.44
CA THR A 194 12.96 20.17 0.02
C THR A 194 13.51 18.91 0.70
N GLN A 195 14.80 18.61 0.52
CA GLN A 195 15.45 17.52 1.27
C GLN A 195 15.33 17.69 2.79
N TYR A 196 15.38 18.94 3.30
CA TYR A 196 15.27 19.21 4.73
C TYR A 196 13.87 18.91 5.28
N ASP A 197 12.84 19.02 4.45
CA ASP A 197 11.47 18.65 4.79
C ASP A 197 11.35 17.13 4.91
N ARG A 198 11.94 16.38 3.97
CA ARG A 198 12.02 14.92 4.07
C ARG A 198 12.88 14.46 5.26
N PHE A 199 13.92 15.21 5.62
CA PHE A 199 14.65 14.96 6.88
C PHE A 199 13.79 15.19 8.13
N ALA A 200 12.88 16.15 8.10
CA ALA A 200 11.93 16.35 9.19
C ALA A 200 10.96 15.17 9.30
N ALA A 201 10.38 14.73 8.18
CA ALA A 201 9.51 13.55 8.12
C ALA A 201 10.24 12.28 8.61
N ALA A 202 11.48 12.05 8.16
CA ALA A 202 12.31 10.93 8.61
C ALA A 202 12.52 10.92 10.13
N ARG A 203 12.78 12.09 10.75
CA ARG A 203 12.93 12.21 12.21
C ARG A 203 11.64 11.89 12.96
N VAL A 204 10.51 12.34 12.43
CA VAL A 204 9.19 12.04 13.03
C VAL A 204 8.93 10.54 12.98
N LEU A 205 9.16 9.90 11.83
CA LEU A 205 8.99 8.47 11.66
C LEU A 205 9.94 7.68 12.58
N ALA A 206 11.23 8.03 12.63
CA ALA A 206 12.19 7.43 13.54
C ALA A 206 11.77 7.55 15.01
N GLY A 207 11.24 8.72 15.39
CA GLY A 207 10.67 8.96 16.72
C GLY A 207 9.43 8.11 17.02
N ALA A 208 8.58 7.86 16.02
CA ALA A 208 7.42 6.97 16.14
C ALA A 208 7.88 5.51 16.36
N ILE A 209 8.79 5.01 15.52
CA ILE A 209 9.38 3.68 15.64
C ILE A 209 10.04 3.48 17.02
N ALA A 210 10.82 4.45 17.48
CA ALA A 210 11.45 4.38 18.80
C ALA A 210 10.42 4.35 19.93
N ARG A 211 9.26 5.02 19.79
CA ARG A 211 8.16 4.93 20.76
C ARG A 211 7.51 3.56 20.78
N ILE A 212 7.32 2.95 19.61
CA ILE A 212 6.80 1.58 19.48
C ILE A 212 7.75 0.61 20.19
N TYR A 213 9.03 0.59 19.83
CA TYR A 213 10.01 -0.32 20.44
C TYR A 213 10.21 -0.15 21.95
N ARG A 214 10.00 1.07 22.49
CA ARG A 214 10.03 1.25 23.96
C ARG A 214 8.86 0.57 24.68
N ARG A 215 7.70 0.44 24.03
CA ARG A 215 6.51 -0.23 24.58
C ARG A 215 6.53 -1.72 24.30
N GLU A 216 6.98 -2.09 23.11
CA GLU A 216 7.01 -3.43 22.57
C GLU A 216 8.35 -3.71 21.88
N PRO A 217 9.38 -4.17 22.63
CA PRO A 217 10.74 -4.38 22.08
C PRO A 217 10.81 -5.36 20.90
N ALA A 218 9.85 -6.28 20.79
CA ALA A 218 9.71 -7.22 19.68
C ALA A 218 8.53 -6.86 18.74
N ALA A 219 8.25 -5.57 18.57
CA ALA A 219 7.14 -5.11 17.75
C ALA A 219 7.29 -5.57 16.29
N ARG A 220 6.19 -6.02 15.71
CA ARG A 220 6.07 -6.25 14.27
C ARG A 220 5.68 -4.93 13.62
N ILE A 221 6.60 -4.31 12.89
CA ILE A 221 6.42 -3.00 12.27
C ILE A 221 6.50 -3.16 10.76
N LEU A 222 5.52 -2.58 10.08
CA LEU A 222 5.41 -2.43 8.65
C LEU A 222 5.33 -0.94 8.31
N ILE A 223 6.17 -0.47 7.41
CA ILE A 223 6.23 0.93 7.01
C ILE A 223 6.01 0.97 5.50
N LEU A 224 5.07 1.78 5.07
CA LEU A 224 4.62 1.93 3.69
C LEU A 224 4.68 3.39 3.29
N GLY A 225 4.84 3.68 2.02
CA GLY A 225 4.63 5.03 1.55
C GLY A 225 5.39 5.43 0.30
N ASP A 226 5.00 6.59 -0.22
CA ASP A 226 5.79 7.41 -1.11
C ASP A 226 6.72 8.32 -0.27
N PHE A 227 8.00 7.96 -0.25
CA PHE A 227 9.00 8.70 0.52
C PHE A 227 9.59 9.88 -0.26
N ASN A 228 9.28 10.01 -1.54
CA ASN A 228 9.89 11.01 -2.43
C ASN A 228 11.44 11.03 -2.37
N ASP A 229 12.02 10.04 -1.75
CA ASP A 229 13.45 9.72 -1.65
C ASP A 229 13.66 8.23 -1.95
N THR A 230 14.81 7.91 -2.52
CA THR A 230 15.17 6.52 -2.84
C THR A 230 15.73 5.79 -1.62
N PRO A 231 15.83 4.45 -1.63
CA PRO A 231 16.46 3.68 -0.55
C PRO A 231 17.90 4.09 -0.22
N THR A 232 18.57 4.82 -1.10
CA THR A 232 19.96 5.27 -0.93
C THR A 232 20.09 6.70 -0.43
N ASP A 233 18.99 7.45 -0.40
CA ASP A 233 18.99 8.83 0.06
C ASP A 233 19.24 8.93 1.58
N ARG A 234 19.79 10.07 1.99
CA ARG A 234 20.22 10.31 3.35
C ARG A 234 19.11 10.24 4.38
N SER A 235 17.90 10.67 4.02
CA SER A 235 16.70 10.59 4.86
C SER A 235 16.40 9.16 5.30
N ILE A 236 16.54 8.20 4.38
CA ILE A 236 16.28 6.77 4.60
C ILE A 236 17.47 6.11 5.31
N ARG A 237 18.70 6.29 4.78
CA ARG A 237 19.86 5.55 5.26
C ARG A 237 20.45 6.06 6.57
N GLU A 238 20.50 7.39 6.76
CA GLU A 238 21.21 7.98 7.89
C GLU A 238 20.25 8.48 8.98
N ILE A 239 19.11 9.07 8.58
CA ILE A 239 18.19 9.69 9.54
C ILE A 239 17.21 8.67 10.08
N LEU A 240 16.58 7.88 9.19
CA LEU A 240 15.71 6.79 9.59
C LEU A 240 16.51 5.54 10.06
N ASP A 241 17.77 5.42 9.67
CA ASP A 241 18.69 4.32 10.02
C ASP A 241 18.17 2.94 9.59
N VAL A 242 17.81 2.82 8.30
CA VAL A 242 17.22 1.59 7.74
C VAL A 242 18.29 0.73 7.10
N GLU A 243 18.25 -0.57 7.41
CA GLU A 243 19.12 -1.58 6.82
C GLU A 243 18.64 -2.00 5.43
N SER A 244 19.60 -2.45 4.61
CA SER A 244 19.27 -3.02 3.29
C SER A 244 18.67 -4.41 3.40
N PHE A 245 17.69 -4.73 2.54
CA PHE A 245 17.14 -6.07 2.38
C PHE A 245 17.55 -6.67 1.01
N PRO A 246 17.87 -7.98 0.91
CA PRO A 246 18.07 -8.88 2.04
C PRO A 246 19.29 -8.50 2.88
N SER A 247 19.27 -8.92 4.16
CA SER A 247 20.43 -8.71 5.04
C SER A 247 21.65 -9.46 4.49
N PRO A 248 22.83 -8.81 4.39
CA PRO A 248 24.05 -9.45 3.91
C PRO A 248 24.48 -10.65 4.77
N SER A 249 24.12 -10.67 6.05
CA SER A 249 24.39 -11.78 6.98
C SER A 249 23.38 -12.93 6.90
N GLY A 250 22.27 -12.75 6.19
CA GLY A 250 21.14 -13.67 6.19
C GLY A 250 20.32 -13.67 7.49
N ALA A 251 20.68 -12.84 8.48
CA ALA A 251 19.97 -12.70 9.75
C ALA A 251 19.31 -11.32 9.86
N TYR A 252 18.21 -11.24 10.59
CA TYR A 252 17.48 -10.00 10.84
C TYR A 252 17.50 -9.68 12.34
N ASP A 253 18.00 -8.49 12.69
CA ASP A 253 17.96 -8.00 14.06
C ASP A 253 16.52 -7.52 14.38
N PRO A 254 15.86 -8.04 15.44
CA PRO A 254 14.51 -7.62 15.82
C PRO A 254 14.36 -6.11 16.05
N ALA A 255 15.43 -5.45 16.51
CA ALA A 255 15.44 -4.02 16.82
C ALA A 255 15.71 -3.12 15.60
N LYS A 256 15.87 -3.68 14.42
CA LYS A 256 16.17 -2.95 13.18
C LYS A 256 15.00 -2.99 12.19
N ILE A 257 14.96 -1.98 11.34
CA ILE A 257 14.05 -1.89 10.18
C ILE A 257 14.85 -2.20 8.91
N TYR A 258 14.26 -2.96 8.01
CA TYR A 258 14.86 -3.38 6.73
C TYR A 258 14.01 -2.88 5.58
N ASN A 259 14.66 -2.25 4.59
CA ASN A 259 13.98 -1.72 3.41
C ASN A 259 13.93 -2.76 2.29
N LEU A 260 12.74 -3.31 2.04
CA LEU A 260 12.51 -4.36 1.05
C LEU A 260 12.77 -3.89 -0.38
N ALA A 261 12.67 -2.58 -0.63
CA ALA A 261 12.91 -1.98 -1.94
C ALA A 261 14.41 -1.85 -2.30
N SER A 262 15.32 -1.98 -1.32
CA SER A 262 16.76 -1.75 -1.52
C SER A 262 17.38 -2.60 -2.62
N GLY A 263 16.98 -3.87 -2.71
CA GLY A 263 17.48 -4.81 -3.73
C GLY A 263 16.97 -4.46 -5.12
N ARG A 264 15.71 -4.02 -5.23
CA ARG A 264 15.09 -3.65 -6.51
C ARG A 264 15.62 -2.33 -7.05
N ALA A 265 15.81 -1.34 -6.19
CA ALA A 265 16.44 -0.07 -6.56
C ALA A 265 17.86 -0.28 -7.15
N LYS A 266 18.66 -1.18 -6.55
CA LYS A 266 19.99 -1.54 -7.09
C LYS A 266 19.94 -2.20 -8.46
N GLN A 267 18.82 -2.80 -8.85
CA GLN A 267 18.57 -3.39 -10.17
C GLN A 267 18.06 -2.34 -11.19
N GLY A 268 17.97 -1.07 -10.81
CA GLY A 268 17.43 0.01 -11.66
C GLY A 268 15.90 -0.02 -11.81
N LEU A 269 15.20 -0.73 -10.93
CA LEU A 269 13.74 -0.73 -10.90
C LEU A 269 13.24 0.45 -10.08
N GLY A 270 12.11 1.03 -10.49
CA GLY A 270 11.45 2.11 -9.79
C GLY A 270 9.94 2.05 -9.96
N SER A 271 9.24 2.71 -9.06
CA SER A 271 7.78 2.90 -9.07
C SER A 271 7.39 4.19 -9.80
N PHE A 272 8.26 5.19 -9.80
CA PHE A 272 8.06 6.50 -10.41
C PHE A 272 8.97 6.71 -11.62
N PHE A 273 8.38 7.16 -12.73
CA PHE A 273 9.07 7.48 -13.96
C PHE A 273 9.38 8.98 -14.00
N HIS A 274 10.65 9.31 -13.96
CA HIS A 274 11.07 10.72 -14.00
C HIS A 274 11.80 11.01 -15.31
N GLU A 275 11.34 12.00 -16.02
CA GLU A 275 12.05 12.55 -17.16
C GLU A 275 12.52 13.97 -16.83
N TYR A 276 13.80 14.19 -17.00
CA TYR A 276 14.39 15.51 -16.86
C TYR A 276 15.42 15.74 -17.97
N ASP A 277 15.23 16.80 -18.74
CA ASP A 277 16.14 17.22 -19.82
C ASP A 277 16.47 16.10 -20.83
N GLY A 278 15.45 15.31 -21.20
CA GLY A 278 15.56 14.18 -22.12
C GLY A 278 16.21 12.92 -21.52
N ASN A 279 16.55 12.94 -20.24
CA ASN A 279 17.04 11.77 -19.52
C ASN A 279 15.89 11.12 -18.73
N VAL A 280 15.72 9.83 -18.95
CA VAL A 280 14.72 9.02 -18.26
C VAL A 280 15.37 8.33 -17.09
N GLU A 281 14.77 8.44 -15.91
CA GLU A 281 15.23 7.78 -14.71
C GLU A 281 14.06 7.16 -13.94
N TRP A 282 14.23 5.87 -13.59
CA TRP A 282 13.32 5.19 -12.67
C TRP A 282 13.70 5.47 -11.23
N ARG A 283 12.77 5.96 -10.44
CA ARG A 283 12.94 6.25 -9.00
C ARG A 283 12.11 5.29 -8.17
N MET A 284 12.71 4.70 -7.15
CA MET A 284 12.03 3.85 -6.18
C MET A 284 11.58 4.71 -4.99
N TYR A 285 10.56 5.53 -5.18
CA TYR A 285 10.00 6.41 -4.16
C TYR A 285 9.00 5.68 -3.27
N ASP A 286 8.20 4.78 -3.85
CA ASP A 286 7.27 3.93 -3.12
C ASP A 286 8.03 2.75 -2.53
N GLN A 287 8.01 2.64 -1.21
CA GLN A 287 8.82 1.66 -0.49
C GLN A 287 8.01 0.93 0.57
N ILE A 288 8.38 -0.31 0.80
CA ILE A 288 7.89 -1.14 1.91
C ILE A 288 9.08 -1.50 2.77
N MET A 289 8.97 -1.25 4.09
CA MET A 289 10.00 -1.59 5.06
C MET A 289 9.38 -2.43 6.18
N ALA A 290 10.17 -3.31 6.76
CA ALA A 290 9.71 -4.23 7.79
C ALA A 290 10.69 -4.35 8.94
N SER A 291 10.19 -4.51 10.18
CA SER A 291 11.05 -4.83 11.33
C SER A 291 11.68 -6.20 11.20
N GLY A 292 12.85 -6.39 11.79
CA GLY A 292 13.49 -7.70 11.86
C GLY A 292 12.61 -8.74 12.54
N THR A 293 11.82 -8.36 13.54
CA THR A 293 10.82 -9.23 14.17
C THR A 293 9.80 -9.75 13.15
N LEU A 294 9.27 -8.87 12.29
CA LEU A 294 8.32 -9.26 11.24
C LEU A 294 8.97 -10.20 10.23
N LEU A 295 10.24 -9.95 9.86
CA LEU A 295 11.01 -10.76 8.91
C LEU A 295 11.45 -12.12 9.47
N GLN A 296 11.65 -12.23 10.79
CA GLN A 296 11.96 -13.50 11.45
C GLN A 296 10.75 -14.44 11.55
N GLY A 297 9.55 -13.92 11.41
CA GLY A 297 8.32 -14.68 11.56
C GLY A 297 8.04 -15.11 12.99
N ARG A 298 6.89 -15.72 13.22
CA ARG A 298 6.52 -16.26 14.55
C ARG A 298 7.19 -17.61 14.81
N GLY A 299 7.66 -17.80 16.05
CA GLY A 299 8.29 -19.05 16.47
C GLY A 299 9.66 -19.31 15.84
N GLY A 300 10.35 -18.25 15.34
CA GLY A 300 11.68 -18.38 14.72
C GLY A 300 11.66 -19.00 13.33
N ARG A 301 10.50 -19.11 12.68
CA ARG A 301 10.38 -19.55 11.30
C ARG A 301 10.55 -18.33 10.38
N PRO A 302 11.53 -18.31 9.46
CA PRO A 302 11.75 -17.18 8.57
C PRO A 302 10.49 -16.86 7.75
N THR A 303 10.17 -15.57 7.65
CA THR A 303 9.12 -15.11 6.76
C THR A 303 9.73 -14.91 5.38
N THR A 304 9.24 -15.64 4.39
CA THR A 304 9.63 -15.41 3.00
C THR A 304 9.00 -14.12 2.50
N VAL A 305 9.82 -13.21 2.01
CA VAL A 305 9.38 -11.92 1.49
C VAL A 305 9.85 -11.76 0.05
N ALA A 306 8.94 -11.44 -0.83
CA ALA A 306 9.24 -10.99 -2.18
C ALA A 306 8.61 -9.61 -2.37
N LEU A 307 9.40 -8.63 -2.83
CA LEU A 307 8.92 -7.32 -3.22
C LEU A 307 8.99 -7.18 -4.74
N TRP A 308 7.98 -6.61 -5.33
CA TRP A 308 7.93 -6.25 -6.75
C TRP A 308 7.25 -4.92 -6.97
N VAL A 309 7.52 -4.32 -8.12
CA VAL A 309 6.76 -3.20 -8.67
C VAL A 309 5.70 -3.80 -9.58
N ASP A 310 4.43 -3.56 -9.29
CA ASP A 310 3.32 -4.13 -10.07
C ASP A 310 3.06 -3.25 -11.29
N LYS A 311 3.22 -3.83 -12.48
CA LYS A 311 3.09 -3.13 -13.77
C LYS A 311 2.09 -3.87 -14.67
N PRO A 312 0.79 -3.83 -14.35
CA PRO A 312 -0.20 -4.46 -15.21
C PRO A 312 -0.20 -3.80 -16.59
N ALA A 313 -0.27 -4.61 -17.65
CA ALA A 313 -0.09 -4.13 -19.01
C ALA A 313 -1.06 -2.98 -19.39
N PHE A 314 -2.26 -2.97 -18.83
CA PHE A 314 -3.25 -1.93 -19.09
C PHE A 314 -2.93 -0.57 -18.45
N MET A 315 -1.97 -0.53 -17.50
CA MET A 315 -1.51 0.68 -16.83
C MET A 315 -0.23 1.26 -17.46
N VAL A 316 0.34 0.59 -18.44
CA VAL A 316 1.65 0.92 -19.01
C VAL A 316 1.49 1.67 -20.33
N GLU A 317 2.18 2.81 -20.47
CA GLU A 317 2.26 3.53 -21.74
C GLU A 317 2.98 2.68 -22.79
N GLU A 318 2.29 2.39 -23.89
CA GLU A 318 2.82 1.48 -24.94
C GLU A 318 3.69 2.21 -25.97
N HIS A 319 3.51 3.52 -26.14
CA HIS A 319 4.07 4.29 -27.23
C HIS A 319 4.71 5.60 -26.76
N GLY A 320 5.41 6.25 -27.66
CA GLY A 320 5.95 7.58 -27.42
C GLY A 320 7.21 7.62 -26.55
N ARG A 321 7.45 8.78 -25.98
CA ARG A 321 8.59 9.11 -25.15
C ARG A 321 8.53 8.42 -23.78
N ASP A 322 7.33 8.33 -23.23
CA ASP A 322 7.05 7.79 -21.90
C ASP A 322 6.76 6.29 -21.93
N LYS A 323 7.12 5.61 -23.02
CA LYS A 323 6.94 4.17 -23.17
C LYS A 323 7.51 3.40 -21.97
N GLY A 324 6.65 2.62 -21.34
CA GLY A 324 6.98 1.84 -20.15
C GLY A 324 6.64 2.54 -18.84
N ALA A 325 6.31 3.85 -18.87
CA ALA A 325 5.80 4.58 -17.71
C ALA A 325 4.36 4.17 -17.37
N PRO A 326 3.87 4.44 -16.17
CA PRO A 326 2.45 4.34 -15.89
C PRO A 326 1.69 5.44 -16.64
N VAL A 327 0.45 5.17 -17.06
CA VAL A 327 -0.44 6.16 -17.66
C VAL A 327 -1.07 7.00 -16.54
N PRO A 328 -0.73 8.30 -16.42
CA PRO A 328 -1.24 9.16 -15.36
C PRO A 328 -2.69 9.61 -15.65
N THR A 329 -3.32 10.19 -14.65
CA THR A 329 -4.65 10.83 -14.82
C THR A 329 -4.57 12.08 -15.69
N PHE A 330 -3.52 12.86 -15.47
CA PHE A 330 -3.25 14.09 -16.21
C PHE A 330 -1.79 14.14 -16.69
N GLU A 331 -1.58 14.61 -17.92
CA GLU A 331 -0.27 15.05 -18.37
C GLU A 331 -0.06 16.50 -17.94
N ASN A 332 1.11 16.78 -17.32
CA ASN A 332 1.47 18.11 -16.82
C ASN A 332 0.41 18.80 -15.94
N GLN A 333 -0.41 18.03 -15.25
CA GLN A 333 -1.52 18.47 -14.39
C GLN A 333 -2.65 19.24 -15.12
N GLU A 334 -2.64 19.29 -16.43
CA GLU A 334 -3.61 20.05 -17.23
C GLU A 334 -4.39 19.16 -18.21
N ASP A 335 -3.69 18.34 -18.98
CA ASP A 335 -4.28 17.53 -20.03
C ASP A 335 -4.80 16.19 -19.47
N TYR A 336 -6.11 16.03 -19.40
CA TYR A 336 -6.74 14.82 -18.90
C TYR A 336 -6.54 13.64 -19.84
N LEU A 337 -5.81 12.64 -19.39
CA LEU A 337 -5.57 11.38 -20.10
C LEU A 337 -6.55 10.28 -19.67
N GLY A 338 -7.12 10.37 -18.48
CA GLY A 338 -8.02 9.34 -17.93
C GLY A 338 -7.31 8.04 -17.60
N GLY A 339 -6.05 8.12 -17.20
CA GLY A 339 -5.22 6.99 -16.80
C GLY A 339 -5.43 6.56 -15.35
N TYR A 340 -4.39 6.05 -14.75
CA TYR A 340 -4.42 5.36 -13.45
C TYR A 340 -3.71 6.16 -12.35
N SER A 341 -2.43 6.41 -12.51
CA SER A 341 -1.54 7.17 -11.63
C SER A 341 -0.18 7.33 -12.32
N ASP A 342 0.58 8.35 -11.97
CA ASP A 342 1.97 8.57 -12.35
C ASP A 342 2.96 7.66 -11.57
N HIS A 343 2.46 6.88 -10.59
CA HIS A 343 3.20 5.87 -9.87
C HIS A 343 2.71 4.46 -10.19
N PHE A 344 3.63 3.50 -10.28
CA PHE A 344 3.28 2.07 -10.18
C PHE A 344 3.18 1.64 -8.72
N PRO A 345 2.19 0.81 -8.36
CA PRO A 345 2.14 0.25 -7.02
C PRO A 345 3.32 -0.68 -6.74
N VAL A 346 3.74 -0.73 -5.49
CA VAL A 346 4.69 -1.72 -4.99
C VAL A 346 3.99 -2.72 -4.10
N GLY A 347 4.42 -3.99 -4.15
CA GLY A 347 3.83 -5.06 -3.37
C GLY A 347 4.87 -5.95 -2.71
N ALA A 348 4.52 -6.51 -1.55
CA ALA A 348 5.33 -7.50 -0.86
C ALA A 348 4.45 -8.60 -0.27
N ARG A 349 4.88 -9.85 -0.39
CA ARG A 349 4.21 -10.99 0.20
C ARG A 349 5.01 -11.50 1.38
N PHE A 350 4.35 -11.62 2.51
CA PHE A 350 4.85 -12.27 3.70
C PHE A 350 4.22 -13.66 3.80
N ALA A 351 5.04 -14.72 3.69
CA ALA A 351 4.57 -16.10 3.69
C ALA A 351 5.60 -17.01 4.38
N CYS A 352 5.18 -18.10 5.00
CA CYS A 352 6.10 -19.14 5.44
C CYS A 352 6.68 -19.90 4.23
N GLU A 353 7.90 -20.45 4.36
CA GLU A 353 8.60 -21.15 3.26
C GLU A 353 7.77 -22.25 2.58
N ALA A 354 6.88 -22.93 3.31
CA ALA A 354 6.01 -23.97 2.75
C ALA A 354 4.99 -23.45 1.73
N GLU A 355 4.57 -22.18 1.84
CA GLU A 355 3.61 -21.52 0.93
C GLU A 355 4.28 -20.79 -0.24
N ALA A 356 5.55 -20.39 -0.08
CA ALA A 356 6.30 -19.68 -1.11
C ALA A 356 6.55 -20.51 -2.38
N GLN A 357 6.45 -21.84 -2.30
CA GLN A 357 6.62 -22.74 -3.45
C GLN A 357 5.37 -22.81 -4.36
N ALA A 358 4.25 -22.26 -3.92
CA ALA A 358 3.07 -22.07 -4.75
C ALA A 358 3.12 -20.69 -5.42
N GLU A 359 3.98 -20.51 -6.43
CA GLU A 359 3.88 -19.32 -7.29
C GLU A 359 2.46 -19.22 -7.85
N PRO A 360 1.77 -18.08 -7.74
CA PRO A 360 0.54 -17.88 -8.45
C PRO A 360 0.85 -17.99 -9.95
N ALA A 361 0.29 -19.00 -10.60
CA ALA A 361 0.41 -19.15 -12.04
C ALA A 361 -0.03 -17.82 -12.69
N VAL A 362 0.90 -17.14 -13.34
CA VAL A 362 0.62 -15.98 -14.17
C VAL A 362 -0.39 -16.43 -15.22
N ARG A 363 -1.66 -16.15 -15.00
CA ARG A 363 -2.67 -16.36 -16.04
C ARG A 363 -2.42 -15.30 -17.12
N PRO A 364 -2.23 -15.69 -18.39
CA PRO A 364 -2.12 -14.73 -19.46
C PRO A 364 -3.41 -13.89 -19.51
N ALA A 365 -3.25 -12.58 -19.62
CA ALA A 365 -4.32 -11.61 -19.68
C ALA A 365 -5.30 -11.93 -20.83
N GLY A 366 -6.47 -12.44 -20.47
CA GLY A 366 -7.59 -12.71 -21.36
C GLY A 366 -8.87 -12.15 -20.74
N ILE A 367 -8.88 -10.89 -20.31
CA ILE A 367 -10.11 -10.19 -19.95
C ILE A 367 -10.39 -9.21 -21.08
N PRO A 368 -11.52 -9.39 -21.81
CA PRO A 368 -11.91 -8.43 -22.85
C PRO A 368 -12.25 -7.07 -22.20
N ALA A 369 -11.78 -6.00 -22.83
CA ALA A 369 -12.10 -4.64 -22.43
C ALA A 369 -13.61 -4.41 -22.26
N PRO A 370 -14.06 -3.71 -21.23
CA PRO A 370 -15.47 -3.38 -21.08
C PRO A 370 -15.94 -2.49 -22.23
N LYS A 371 -17.09 -2.85 -22.83
CA LYS A 371 -17.75 -2.02 -23.83
C LYS A 371 -18.17 -0.68 -23.19
N PRO A 372 -18.11 0.45 -23.91
CA PRO A 372 -18.54 1.74 -23.39
C PRO A 372 -20.00 1.66 -22.94
N ALA A 373 -20.26 2.10 -21.73
CA ALA A 373 -21.57 2.08 -21.09
C ALA A 373 -22.55 3.01 -21.81
N GLY A 374 -23.68 2.45 -22.22
CA GLY A 374 -24.82 3.20 -22.72
C GLY A 374 -25.38 4.13 -21.64
N LYS A 375 -25.80 5.33 -22.07
CA LYS A 375 -26.40 6.39 -21.25
C LYS A 375 -27.44 5.85 -20.27
N ARG A 376 -27.15 5.94 -18.97
CA ARG A 376 -28.15 5.81 -17.89
C ARG A 376 -28.46 7.22 -17.37
N THR A 377 -29.74 7.51 -17.23
CA THR A 377 -30.28 8.73 -16.61
C THR A 377 -30.01 8.73 -15.10
N ALA A 378 -29.46 9.85 -14.60
CA ALA A 378 -29.12 10.05 -13.19
C ALA A 378 -30.35 10.04 -12.27
N PRO A 379 -30.26 9.48 -11.07
CA PRO A 379 -31.20 9.72 -9.99
C PRO A 379 -30.94 11.08 -9.32
N ALA A 380 -32.00 11.70 -8.81
CA ALA A 380 -31.99 13.01 -8.18
C ALA A 380 -31.10 13.07 -6.91
N ALA A 381 -30.33 14.17 -6.79
CA ALA A 381 -29.46 14.45 -5.67
C ALA A 381 -30.20 14.56 -4.33
N GLN A 382 -29.64 13.97 -3.29
CA GLN A 382 -30.00 14.24 -1.89
C GLN A 382 -29.22 15.45 -1.39
N PRO A 383 -29.77 16.25 -0.45
CA PRO A 383 -29.13 17.47 0.05
C PRO A 383 -27.90 17.13 0.93
N PRO A 384 -26.88 18.01 0.97
CA PRO A 384 -25.64 17.79 1.70
C PRO A 384 -25.83 17.81 3.22
N ALA A 385 -25.06 16.99 3.93
CA ALA A 385 -24.93 17.00 5.38
C ALA A 385 -24.18 18.28 5.85
N ARG A 386 -24.51 18.76 7.04
CA ARG A 386 -24.00 20.02 7.59
C ARG A 386 -22.52 19.89 8.00
N PRO A 387 -21.70 20.93 7.80
CA PRO A 387 -20.31 20.94 8.28
C PRO A 387 -20.28 21.08 9.80
N GLY A 388 -19.42 20.33 10.47
CA GLY A 388 -19.10 20.53 11.87
C GLY A 388 -18.73 19.32 12.73
N ASP A 389 -18.97 18.09 12.31
CA ASP A 389 -18.65 16.89 13.11
C ASP A 389 -17.80 15.93 12.27
N ARG A 390 -16.49 16.20 12.20
CA ARG A 390 -15.52 15.25 11.65
C ARG A 390 -14.81 14.54 12.80
N ASP A 391 -15.48 13.56 13.37
CA ASP A 391 -14.82 12.55 14.20
C ASP A 391 -14.01 11.59 13.32
N PRO A 392 -12.87 11.05 13.80
CA PRO A 392 -12.08 10.05 13.07
C PRO A 392 -12.97 8.88 12.67
N VAL A 393 -13.00 8.59 11.37
CA VAL A 393 -13.99 7.66 10.82
C VAL A 393 -13.54 6.22 10.98
N PHE A 394 -14.31 5.50 11.75
CA PHE A 394 -14.27 4.04 11.92
C PHE A 394 -15.38 3.40 11.10
N TRP A 395 -15.04 2.57 10.09
CA TRP A 395 -15.99 1.66 9.42
C TRP A 395 -15.39 0.32 9.06
#